data_5e61f5958f9e293b46c5f2f37886848f
#
_entry.id   5e61f5958f9e293b46c5f2f37886848f
#
_cell.length_a   1.000
_cell.length_b   1.000
_cell.length_c   1.000
_cell.angle_alpha   90.00
_cell.angle_beta   90.00
_cell.angle_gamma   90.00
#
_symmetry.space_group_name_H-M   'P 1'
#
loop_
_entity.id
_entity.type
_entity.pdbx_description
1 polymer ?
#
loop_
_entity_poly.entity_id
_entity_poly.type
_entity_poly.pdbx_seq_one_letter_code
_entity_poly.pdbx_strand_id
1 'polypeptide(L)'
;SSDLDVLAIVKTLVDLKDGRGDVDDIDHLGNRRVRSVGELMENQYRLGLLRMERAIRERMSSVDIDAVMPQDLINAKPAAAAVREFFGSSQLSQFMDQTNPLSEITHKRRLSALGPGGLTRERAGFEVRDVHPTHYGRICPIETPEGPNIGLINSLASYARVNRYGFIETPYRKVVDGLVTDEVVYMSAMEEARHTVAQANAPLDAKNRFQNELVDCRANGDYLLAQRSQIDFMRSEEHTSELQSPCNLVCRLL
;
A
#
# COMPACT_ATOMS: atom_id res chain seq x y z
N SER A 1 -4.66 -21.69 -12.77
CA SER A 1 -5.33 -20.88 -13.77
C SER A 1 -6.19 -21.77 -14.65
N SER A 2 -7.43 -21.39 -14.84
CA SER A 2 -8.32 -22.12 -15.72
C SER A 2 -8.03 -21.74 -17.20
N ASP A 3 -8.38 -22.60 -18.14
CA ASP A 3 -8.26 -22.30 -19.59
C ASP A 3 -9.01 -21.01 -19.95
N LEU A 4 -10.08 -20.70 -19.21
CA LEU A 4 -10.85 -19.46 -19.34
C LEU A 4 -10.04 -18.22 -18.98
N ASP A 5 -9.16 -18.28 -17.97
CA ASP A 5 -8.29 -17.16 -17.59
C ASP A 5 -7.27 -16.86 -18.69
N VAL A 6 -6.73 -17.94 -19.30
CA VAL A 6 -5.79 -17.80 -20.43
C VAL A 6 -6.48 -17.17 -21.64
N LEU A 7 -7.69 -17.60 -21.97
CA LEU A 7 -8.48 -17.02 -23.06
C LEU A 7 -8.82 -15.55 -22.80
N ALA A 8 -9.17 -15.19 -21.57
CA ALA A 8 -9.44 -13.80 -21.17
C ALA A 8 -8.20 -12.91 -21.36
N ILE A 9 -7.02 -13.38 -20.91
CA ILE A 9 -5.76 -12.67 -21.10
C ILE A 9 -5.43 -12.48 -22.59
N VAL A 10 -5.53 -13.54 -23.40
CA VAL A 10 -5.27 -13.46 -24.84
C VAL A 10 -6.23 -12.50 -25.53
N LYS A 11 -7.53 -12.55 -25.17
CA LYS A 11 -8.52 -11.62 -25.69
C LYS A 11 -8.15 -10.18 -25.38
N THR A 12 -7.83 -9.87 -24.13
CA THR A 12 -7.42 -8.53 -23.71
C THR A 12 -6.18 -8.04 -24.45
N LEU A 13 -5.18 -8.91 -24.66
CA LEU A 13 -3.99 -8.56 -25.45
C LEU A 13 -4.30 -8.25 -26.91
N VAL A 14 -5.22 -9.00 -27.52
CA VAL A 14 -5.67 -8.75 -28.89
C VAL A 14 -6.45 -7.44 -28.97
N ASP A 15 -7.35 -7.19 -28.01
CA ASP A 15 -8.13 -5.95 -27.96
C ASP A 15 -7.21 -4.72 -27.81
N LEU A 16 -6.19 -4.79 -26.92
CA LEU A 16 -5.18 -3.73 -26.77
C LEU A 16 -4.36 -3.52 -28.05
N LYS A 17 -3.96 -4.61 -28.76
CA LYS A 17 -3.27 -4.52 -30.04
C LYS A 17 -4.11 -3.81 -31.10
N ASP A 18 -5.42 -4.02 -31.09
CA ASP A 18 -6.37 -3.40 -31.99
C ASP A 18 -6.77 -1.97 -31.60
N GLY A 19 -6.17 -1.43 -30.54
CA GLY A 19 -6.48 -0.09 -30.00
C GLY A 19 -7.79 -0.02 -29.23
N ARG A 20 -8.30 -1.16 -28.78
CA ARG A 20 -9.49 -1.26 -27.92
C ARG A 20 -9.07 -1.42 -26.46
N GLY A 21 -9.40 -0.42 -25.63
CA GLY A 21 -9.04 -0.36 -24.23
C GLY A 21 -7.74 0.40 -23.99
N ASP A 22 -7.49 0.69 -22.72
CA ASP A 22 -6.33 1.44 -22.26
C ASP A 22 -5.35 0.51 -21.50
N VAL A 23 -4.08 0.85 -21.56
CA VAL A 23 -3.05 0.15 -20.79
C VAL A 23 -3.13 0.63 -19.33
N ASP A 24 -3.13 -0.31 -18.39
CA ASP A 24 -3.13 0.00 -16.97
C ASP A 24 -1.92 0.85 -16.58
N ASP A 25 -2.17 1.89 -15.80
CA ASP A 25 -1.12 2.69 -15.20
C ASP A 25 -0.42 1.89 -14.10
N ILE A 26 0.88 1.63 -14.28
CA ILE A 26 1.71 0.84 -13.36
C ILE A 26 1.87 1.55 -12.02
N ASP A 27 1.90 2.88 -12.00
CA ASP A 27 2.14 3.68 -10.79
C ASP A 27 0.87 4.00 -10.01
N HIS A 28 -0.30 3.66 -10.57
CA HIS A 28 -1.57 3.77 -9.87
C HIS A 28 -1.60 2.90 -8.62
N LEU A 29 -1.98 3.46 -7.46
CA LEU A 29 -2.02 2.72 -6.18
C LEU A 29 -3.05 1.57 -6.14
N GLY A 30 -3.91 1.47 -7.13
CA GLY A 30 -4.77 0.30 -7.36
C GLY A 30 -3.99 -0.90 -7.90
N ASN A 31 -2.86 -0.68 -8.55
CA ASN A 31 -1.98 -1.71 -9.13
C ASN A 31 -0.74 -1.98 -8.26
N ARG A 32 -0.47 -1.13 -7.28
CA ARG A 32 0.65 -1.26 -6.34
C ARG A 32 0.12 -1.56 -4.94
N ARG A 33 0.55 -2.68 -4.39
CA ARG A 33 0.17 -3.08 -3.03
C ARG A 33 1.35 -3.02 -2.07
N VAL A 34 1.05 -2.81 -0.80
CA VAL A 34 2.01 -2.86 0.29
C VAL A 34 2.07 -4.29 0.82
N ARG A 35 3.28 -4.82 0.95
CA ARG A 35 3.54 -6.09 1.65
C ARG A 35 3.95 -5.77 3.07
N SER A 36 3.17 -6.23 4.03
CA SER A 36 3.47 -6.08 5.46
C SER A 36 4.60 -7.03 5.89
N VAL A 37 5.14 -6.77 7.07
CA VAL A 37 6.18 -7.64 7.67
C VAL A 37 5.72 -9.09 7.81
N GLY A 38 4.44 -9.33 8.08
CA GLY A 38 3.89 -10.69 8.19
C GLY A 38 4.03 -11.50 6.90
N GLU A 39 3.69 -10.90 5.76
CA GLU A 39 3.83 -11.54 4.44
C GLU A 39 5.30 -11.79 4.08
N LEU A 40 6.17 -10.82 4.34
CA LEU A 40 7.61 -10.97 4.07
C LEU A 40 8.23 -12.07 4.94
N MET A 41 7.85 -12.13 6.21
CA MET A 41 8.30 -13.16 7.13
C MET A 41 7.74 -14.53 6.79
N GLU A 42 6.47 -14.63 6.37
CA GLU A 42 5.86 -15.88 5.90
C GLU A 42 6.65 -16.47 4.74
N ASN A 43 6.99 -15.65 3.74
CA ASN A 43 7.77 -16.10 2.59
C ASN A 43 9.14 -16.64 3.00
N GLN A 44 9.81 -15.98 3.93
CA GLN A 44 11.10 -16.42 4.44
C GLN A 44 11.00 -17.70 5.29
N TYR A 45 9.96 -17.79 6.12
CA TYR A 45 9.67 -18.99 6.90
C TYR A 45 9.36 -20.20 6.01
N ARG A 46 8.60 -19.98 4.94
CA ARG A 46 8.31 -21.01 3.92
C ARG A 46 9.59 -21.58 3.30
N LEU A 47 10.57 -20.73 2.98
CA LEU A 47 11.88 -21.19 2.50
C LEU A 47 12.62 -22.02 3.55
N GLY A 48 12.53 -21.66 4.82
CA GLY A 48 13.05 -22.44 5.94
C GLY A 48 12.42 -23.82 6.04
N LEU A 49 11.09 -23.90 5.89
CA LEU A 49 10.35 -25.16 5.88
C LEU A 49 10.74 -26.06 4.69
N LEU A 50 10.92 -25.50 3.50
CA LEU A 50 11.36 -26.25 2.32
C LEU A 50 12.79 -26.82 2.51
N ARG A 51 13.69 -26.06 3.14
CA ARG A 51 15.02 -26.57 3.51
C ARG A 51 14.93 -27.71 4.52
N MET A 52 14.04 -27.58 5.51
CA MET A 52 13.80 -28.64 6.50
C MET A 52 13.20 -29.91 5.86
N GLU A 53 12.21 -29.73 4.97
CA GLU A 53 11.61 -30.85 4.22
C GLU A 53 12.66 -31.64 3.44
N ARG A 54 13.55 -30.96 2.71
CA ARG A 54 14.63 -31.62 1.97
C ARG A 54 15.54 -32.42 2.89
N ALA A 55 15.95 -31.86 4.02
CA ALA A 55 16.79 -32.53 4.99
C ALA A 55 16.12 -33.75 5.61
N ILE A 56 14.81 -33.69 5.87
CA ILE A 56 14.03 -34.85 6.35
C ILE A 56 13.98 -35.93 5.28
N ARG A 57 13.71 -35.56 4.04
CA ARG A 57 13.63 -36.53 2.91
C ARG A 57 14.98 -37.25 2.67
N GLU A 58 16.09 -36.50 2.75
CA GLU A 58 17.42 -37.08 2.66
C GLU A 58 17.71 -38.05 3.82
N ARG A 59 17.33 -37.72 5.05
CA ARG A 59 17.48 -38.61 6.20
C ARG A 59 16.63 -39.88 6.06
N MET A 60 15.37 -39.74 5.64
CA MET A 60 14.47 -40.88 5.43
C MET A 60 15.01 -41.87 4.40
N SER A 61 15.75 -41.41 3.39
CA SER A 61 16.37 -42.28 2.40
C SER A 61 17.64 -43.02 2.89
N SER A 62 18.24 -42.53 3.99
CA SER A 62 19.51 -43.07 4.51
C SER A 62 19.38 -43.91 5.78
N VAL A 63 18.18 -43.95 6.40
CA VAL A 63 17.93 -44.59 7.69
C VAL A 63 16.82 -45.65 7.55
N ASP A 64 16.88 -46.70 8.36
CA ASP A 64 15.83 -47.70 8.46
C ASP A 64 14.57 -47.10 9.14
N ILE A 65 13.50 -46.98 8.37
CA ILE A 65 12.27 -46.27 8.77
C ILE A 65 11.58 -46.95 9.96
N ASP A 66 11.71 -48.27 10.07
CA ASP A 66 11.05 -49.06 11.12
C ASP A 66 11.70 -48.88 12.51
N ALA A 67 12.93 -48.36 12.55
CA ALA A 67 13.70 -48.17 13.77
C ALA A 67 13.77 -46.72 14.26
N VAL A 68 13.30 -45.70 13.48
CA VAL A 68 13.50 -44.30 13.77
C VAL A 68 12.21 -43.61 14.20
N MET A 69 12.31 -42.82 15.27
CA MET A 69 11.22 -41.95 15.72
C MET A 69 11.12 -40.67 14.87
N PRO A 70 9.93 -40.10 14.62
CA PRO A 70 9.76 -38.85 13.86
C PRO A 70 10.56 -37.71 14.42
N GLN A 71 10.81 -37.66 15.72
CA GLN A 71 11.60 -36.60 16.42
C GLN A 71 13.08 -36.64 15.99
N ASP A 72 13.62 -37.78 15.64
CA ASP A 72 15.01 -37.94 15.21
C ASP A 72 15.23 -37.48 13.77
N LEU A 73 14.16 -37.43 12.96
CA LEU A 73 14.17 -37.00 11.58
C LEU A 73 14.02 -35.49 11.47
N ILE A 74 13.27 -34.85 12.39
CA ILE A 74 12.92 -33.46 12.32
C ILE A 74 14.01 -32.60 12.96
N ASN A 75 14.51 -31.62 12.19
CA ASN A 75 15.44 -30.61 12.66
C ASN A 75 14.87 -29.21 12.40
N ALA A 76 14.54 -28.48 13.45
CA ALA A 76 13.97 -27.13 13.35
C ALA A 76 15.02 -26.03 13.05
N LYS A 77 16.32 -26.36 13.06
CA LYS A 77 17.40 -25.37 12.83
C LYS A 77 17.26 -24.60 11.51
N PRO A 78 16.92 -25.24 10.34
CA PRO A 78 16.78 -24.50 9.08
C PRO A 78 15.67 -23.44 9.11
N ALA A 79 14.54 -23.72 9.75
CA ALA A 79 13.46 -22.75 9.90
C ALA A 79 13.87 -21.58 10.82
N ALA A 80 14.49 -21.90 11.98
CA ALA A 80 15.00 -20.89 12.89
C ALA A 80 16.10 -20.02 12.25
N ALA A 81 16.98 -20.65 11.44
CA ALA A 81 18.02 -19.93 10.70
C ALA A 81 17.43 -18.96 9.66
N ALA A 82 16.38 -19.36 8.93
CA ALA A 82 15.72 -18.51 7.94
C ALA A 82 15.07 -17.28 8.59
N VAL A 83 14.41 -17.44 9.73
CA VAL A 83 13.84 -16.32 10.50
C VAL A 83 14.95 -15.37 11.00
N ARG A 84 16.02 -15.93 11.54
CA ARG A 84 17.17 -15.13 12.01
C ARG A 84 17.85 -14.38 10.86
N GLU A 85 17.98 -15.01 9.70
CA GLU A 85 18.51 -14.40 8.48
C GLU A 85 17.66 -13.20 8.04
N PHE A 86 16.33 -13.33 8.09
CA PHE A 86 15.42 -12.24 7.76
C PHE A 86 15.61 -11.02 8.66
N PHE A 87 15.60 -11.20 9.98
CA PHE A 87 15.76 -10.09 10.91
C PHE A 87 17.19 -9.54 10.99
N GLY A 88 18.21 -10.33 10.66
CA GLY A 88 19.61 -9.92 10.76
C GLY A 88 20.19 -9.30 9.49
N SER A 89 19.70 -9.67 8.30
CA SER A 89 20.33 -9.28 7.02
C SER A 89 19.35 -8.75 5.97
N SER A 90 18.03 -8.73 6.22
CA SER A 90 17.10 -8.14 5.29
C SER A 90 17.24 -6.62 5.22
N GLN A 91 17.21 -6.06 4.01
CA GLN A 91 17.22 -4.61 3.78
C GLN A 91 16.04 -3.89 4.45
N LEU A 92 14.92 -4.58 4.64
CA LEU A 92 13.70 -4.02 5.24
C LEU A 92 13.69 -4.14 6.77
N SER A 93 14.54 -5.00 7.33
CA SER A 93 14.76 -5.08 8.78
C SER A 93 15.86 -4.09 9.16
N GLN A 94 15.46 -2.98 9.75
CA GLN A 94 16.34 -1.85 10.05
C GLN A 94 16.39 -1.58 11.53
N PHE A 95 17.47 -0.93 11.98
CA PHE A 95 17.56 -0.42 13.33
C PHE A 95 16.52 0.71 13.51
N MET A 96 15.68 0.60 14.56
CA MET A 96 14.59 1.56 14.79
C MET A 96 15.15 2.93 15.22
N ASP A 97 14.63 3.99 14.61
CA ASP A 97 14.89 5.33 15.07
C ASP A 97 14.10 5.58 16.37
N GLN A 98 14.79 5.80 17.47
CA GLN A 98 14.25 5.98 18.82
C GLN A 98 14.57 7.35 19.44
N THR A 99 14.74 8.37 18.66
CA THR A 99 15.03 9.73 19.14
C THR A 99 13.88 10.25 20.01
N ASN A 100 12.63 9.99 19.61
CA ASN A 100 11.42 10.29 20.35
C ASN A 100 10.29 9.32 19.93
N PRO A 101 9.15 9.26 20.67
CA PRO A 101 8.06 8.35 20.31
C PRO A 101 7.48 8.58 18.91
N LEU A 102 7.48 9.81 18.41
CA LEU A 102 6.98 10.12 17.08
C LEU A 102 7.90 9.56 15.99
N SER A 103 9.24 9.66 16.17
CA SER A 103 10.18 9.10 15.19
C SER A 103 10.06 7.58 15.07
N GLU A 104 9.75 6.89 16.15
CA GLU A 104 9.46 5.45 16.16
C GLU A 104 8.24 5.12 15.28
N ILE A 105 7.14 5.86 15.49
CA ILE A 105 5.90 5.67 14.71
C ILE A 105 6.13 5.99 13.24
N THR A 106 6.80 7.08 12.93
CA THR A 106 7.13 7.49 11.56
C THR A 106 7.96 6.44 10.85
N HIS A 107 8.97 5.89 11.54
CA HIS A 107 9.80 4.82 10.98
C HIS A 107 9.00 3.54 10.68
N LYS A 108 8.06 3.16 11.57
CA LYS A 108 7.19 1.99 11.39
C LYS A 108 6.16 2.17 10.26
N ARG A 109 5.77 3.40 9.95
CA ARG A 109 4.82 3.75 8.88
C ARG A 109 5.50 4.07 7.55
N ARG A 110 6.79 3.82 7.42
CA ARG A 110 7.56 4.07 6.20
C ARG A 110 7.24 3.02 5.14
N LEU A 111 7.07 3.50 3.90
CA LEU A 111 6.85 2.67 2.72
C LEU A 111 8.13 2.66 1.89
N SER A 112 8.65 1.49 1.57
CA SER A 112 9.84 1.34 0.73
C SER A 112 9.47 0.61 -0.56
N ALA A 113 9.87 1.17 -1.70
CA ALA A 113 9.78 0.50 -2.99
C ALA A 113 10.94 -0.48 -3.23
N LEU A 114 11.94 -0.47 -2.35
CA LEU A 114 13.14 -1.29 -2.41
C LEU A 114 12.94 -2.63 -1.69
N GLY A 115 13.87 -3.55 -1.90
CA GLY A 115 13.92 -4.82 -1.17
C GLY A 115 13.50 -6.02 -2.01
N PRO A 116 13.33 -7.20 -1.38
CA PRO A 116 13.01 -8.44 -2.08
C PRO A 116 11.69 -8.33 -2.85
N GLY A 117 11.73 -8.54 -4.17
CA GLY A 117 10.58 -8.41 -5.06
C GLY A 117 10.14 -6.97 -5.33
N GLY A 118 10.91 -5.96 -4.90
CA GLY A 118 10.75 -4.56 -5.23
C GLY A 118 11.73 -4.09 -6.32
N LEU A 119 11.90 -2.78 -6.39
CA LEU A 119 12.78 -2.13 -7.35
C LEU A 119 14.23 -2.10 -6.83
N THR A 120 15.18 -1.98 -7.76
CA THR A 120 16.56 -1.59 -7.45
C THR A 120 16.74 -0.10 -7.77
N ARG A 121 17.64 0.59 -7.04
CA ARG A 121 17.87 2.03 -7.22
C ARG A 121 18.21 2.39 -8.66
N GLU A 122 19.03 1.56 -9.30
CA GLU A 122 19.54 1.76 -10.65
C GLU A 122 18.47 1.58 -11.72
N ARG A 123 17.47 0.74 -11.45
CA ARG A 123 16.37 0.45 -12.38
C ARG A 123 15.14 1.35 -12.18
N ALA A 124 15.11 2.11 -11.08
CA ALA A 124 14.01 3.02 -10.80
C ALA A 124 14.15 4.30 -11.66
N GLY A 125 13.30 4.44 -12.65
CA GLY A 125 13.17 5.65 -13.47
C GLY A 125 12.55 6.82 -12.70
N PHE A 126 12.38 7.96 -13.39
CA PHE A 126 11.74 9.16 -12.81
C PHE A 126 10.27 8.93 -12.51
N GLU A 127 9.54 8.21 -13.36
CA GLU A 127 8.10 7.97 -13.24
C GLU A 127 7.72 7.33 -11.90
N VAL A 128 8.48 6.32 -11.45
CA VAL A 128 8.25 5.64 -10.17
C VAL A 128 8.54 6.53 -8.96
N ARG A 129 9.36 7.57 -9.14
CA ARG A 129 9.78 8.49 -8.07
C ARG A 129 8.88 9.71 -7.95
N ASP A 130 8.08 9.97 -8.97
CA ASP A 130 7.16 11.10 -9.01
C ASP A 130 5.94 10.88 -8.11
N VAL A 131 5.26 11.98 -7.79
CA VAL A 131 4.00 11.96 -7.06
C VAL A 131 2.88 11.66 -8.03
N HIS A 132 2.23 10.53 -7.82
CA HIS A 132 1.07 10.13 -8.62
C HIS A 132 -0.23 10.73 -8.03
N PRO A 133 -1.24 11.09 -8.86
CA PRO A 133 -2.53 11.59 -8.37
C PRO A 133 -3.22 10.70 -7.32
N THR A 134 -3.04 9.38 -7.38
CA THR A 134 -3.60 8.45 -6.40
C THR A 134 -2.91 8.46 -5.04
N HIS A 135 -1.76 9.14 -4.91
CA HIS A 135 -1.08 9.33 -3.62
C HIS A 135 -1.87 10.23 -2.67
N TYR A 136 -2.81 11.03 -3.20
CA TYR A 136 -3.59 11.95 -2.40
C TYR A 136 -4.32 11.23 -1.25
N GLY A 137 -4.01 11.65 0.00
CA GLY A 137 -4.53 11.06 1.23
C GLY A 137 -3.98 9.69 1.61
N ARG A 138 -3.09 9.11 0.82
CA ARG A 138 -2.51 7.79 1.05
C ARG A 138 -1.03 7.83 1.35
N ILE A 139 -0.29 8.60 0.58
CA ILE A 139 1.17 8.74 0.70
C ILE A 139 1.49 10.22 0.80
N CYS A 140 2.34 10.61 1.75
CA CYS A 140 2.79 11.99 1.89
C CYS A 140 3.64 12.38 0.65
N PRO A 141 3.29 13.47 -0.07
CA PRO A 141 4.01 13.86 -1.27
C PRO A 141 5.35 14.55 -1.00
N ILE A 142 5.62 14.97 0.23
CA ILE A 142 6.81 15.76 0.60
C ILE A 142 7.79 14.99 1.47
N GLU A 143 7.37 14.01 2.24
CA GLU A 143 8.27 13.26 3.13
C GLU A 143 8.96 12.12 2.36
N THR A 144 10.13 12.43 1.82
CA THR A 144 11.00 11.48 1.13
C THR A 144 12.46 11.88 1.37
N PRO A 145 13.42 10.93 1.38
CA PRO A 145 14.83 11.24 1.51
C PRO A 145 15.35 12.06 0.32
N GLU A 146 16.39 12.82 0.55
CA GLU A 146 17.21 13.42 -0.51
C GLU A 146 18.20 12.40 -1.08
N GLY A 147 18.56 12.54 -2.36
CA GLY A 147 19.58 11.73 -3.02
C GLY A 147 19.04 10.46 -3.70
N PRO A 148 19.81 9.35 -3.75
CA PRO A 148 19.49 8.18 -4.59
C PRO A 148 18.16 7.49 -4.27
N ASN A 149 17.63 7.67 -3.08
CA ASN A 149 16.39 7.05 -2.61
C ASN A 149 15.17 7.98 -2.73
N ILE A 150 15.29 9.14 -3.35
CA ILE A 150 14.18 10.07 -3.53
C ILE A 150 13.00 9.37 -4.25
N GLY A 151 11.80 9.53 -3.73
CA GLY A 151 10.58 8.93 -4.28
C GLY A 151 10.45 7.41 -4.08
N LEU A 152 11.51 6.72 -3.64
CA LEU A 152 11.49 5.26 -3.40
C LEU A 152 11.20 4.91 -1.94
N ILE A 153 11.43 5.84 -1.03
CA ILE A 153 11.09 5.70 0.38
C ILE A 153 10.13 6.83 0.72
N ASN A 154 8.92 6.47 1.08
CA ASN A 154 7.83 7.40 1.34
C ASN A 154 7.21 7.10 2.71
N SER A 155 6.35 7.99 3.18
CA SER A 155 5.60 7.82 4.42
C SER A 155 4.11 7.66 4.13
N LEU A 156 3.48 6.75 4.86
CA LEU A 156 2.04 6.57 4.84
C LEU A 156 1.36 7.80 5.45
N ALA A 157 0.32 8.32 4.81
CA ALA A 157 -0.46 9.44 5.32
C ALA A 157 -1.09 9.11 6.69
N SER A 158 -1.33 10.15 7.52
CA SER A 158 -1.72 9.98 8.94
C SER A 158 -2.96 9.10 9.13
N TYR A 159 -4.00 9.30 8.33
CA TYR A 159 -5.26 8.58 8.42
C TYR A 159 -5.36 7.39 7.45
N ALA A 160 -4.36 7.21 6.58
CA ALA A 160 -4.32 6.08 5.68
C ALA A 160 -4.01 4.77 6.44
N ARG A 161 -4.58 3.71 5.96
CA ARG A 161 -4.35 2.35 6.44
C ARG A 161 -4.15 1.39 5.28
N VAL A 162 -3.56 0.25 5.56
CA VAL A 162 -3.41 -0.85 4.60
C VAL A 162 -4.50 -1.87 4.86
N ASN A 163 -5.24 -2.25 3.83
CA ASN A 163 -6.29 -3.26 3.94
C ASN A 163 -5.70 -4.69 3.96
N ARG A 164 -6.55 -5.70 4.15
CA ARG A 164 -6.16 -7.11 4.19
C ARG A 164 -5.50 -7.64 2.91
N TYR A 165 -5.71 -6.97 1.79
CA TYR A 165 -5.13 -7.31 0.50
C TYR A 165 -3.83 -6.56 0.21
N GLY A 166 -3.45 -5.59 1.05
CA GLY A 166 -2.27 -4.78 0.90
C GLY A 166 -2.48 -3.45 0.20
N PHE A 167 -3.69 -3.08 -0.19
CA PHE A 167 -3.97 -1.78 -0.80
C PHE A 167 -4.15 -0.70 0.26
N ILE A 168 -3.69 0.51 -0.06
CA ILE A 168 -3.80 1.65 0.84
C ILE A 168 -5.18 2.26 0.68
N GLU A 169 -5.87 2.40 1.81
CA GLU A 169 -7.20 3.02 1.94
C GLU A 169 -7.12 4.31 2.71
N THR A 170 -8.01 5.24 2.39
CA THR A 170 -8.16 6.52 3.09
C THR A 170 -9.62 6.75 3.45
N PRO A 171 -9.92 7.51 4.53
CA PRO A 171 -11.30 7.70 4.97
C PRO A 171 -12.01 8.79 4.17
N TYR A 172 -13.27 8.58 3.89
CA TYR A 172 -14.20 9.51 3.25
C TYR A 172 -15.51 9.56 4.01
N ARG A 173 -16.13 10.74 4.06
CA ARG A 173 -17.52 10.91 4.55
C ARG A 173 -18.47 10.75 3.39
N LYS A 174 -19.52 9.99 3.61
CA LYS A 174 -20.58 9.80 2.61
C LYS A 174 -21.44 11.06 2.48
N VAL A 175 -21.79 11.40 1.26
CA VAL A 175 -22.66 12.52 0.94
C VAL A 175 -23.98 11.99 0.41
N VAL A 176 -25.10 12.52 0.91
CA VAL A 176 -26.45 12.17 0.46
C VAL A 176 -27.20 13.47 0.17
N ASP A 177 -27.57 13.68 -1.07
CA ASP A 177 -28.31 14.88 -1.53
C ASP A 177 -27.63 16.21 -1.10
N GLY A 178 -26.32 16.26 -1.20
CA GLY A 178 -25.51 17.43 -0.81
C GLY A 178 -25.36 17.63 0.70
N LEU A 179 -25.76 16.65 1.50
CA LEU A 179 -25.58 16.61 2.95
C LEU A 179 -24.39 15.67 3.27
N VAL A 180 -23.37 16.17 3.93
CA VAL A 180 -22.25 15.38 4.41
C VAL A 180 -22.66 14.66 5.69
N THR A 181 -22.62 13.34 5.67
CA THR A 181 -22.96 12.49 6.82
C THR A 181 -21.73 12.23 7.70
N ASP A 182 -21.95 11.75 8.92
CA ASP A 182 -20.86 11.32 9.82
C ASP A 182 -20.40 9.87 9.54
N GLU A 183 -21.02 9.22 8.54
CA GLU A 183 -20.61 7.87 8.11
C GLU A 183 -19.27 7.94 7.40
N VAL A 184 -18.24 7.30 7.97
CA VAL A 184 -16.89 7.24 7.42
C VAL A 184 -16.67 5.89 6.74
N VAL A 185 -16.33 5.93 5.45
CA VAL A 185 -16.03 4.76 4.63
C VAL A 185 -14.57 4.84 4.21
N TYR A 186 -13.82 3.74 4.37
CA TYR A 186 -12.47 3.64 3.86
C TYR A 186 -12.49 3.07 2.45
N MET A 187 -11.85 3.76 1.52
CA MET A 187 -11.81 3.35 0.10
C MET A 187 -10.38 3.29 -0.43
N SER A 188 -10.15 2.28 -1.27
CA SER A 188 -8.94 2.16 -2.08
C SER A 188 -8.94 3.16 -3.25
N ALA A 189 -7.79 3.31 -3.92
CA ALA A 189 -7.70 4.19 -5.09
C ALA A 189 -8.59 3.74 -6.26
N MET A 190 -8.81 2.43 -6.41
CA MET A 190 -9.69 1.87 -7.45
C MET A 190 -11.18 2.14 -7.18
N GLU A 191 -11.56 2.12 -5.91
CA GLU A 191 -12.94 2.44 -5.50
C GLU A 191 -13.20 3.93 -5.61
N GLU A 192 -12.25 4.78 -5.16
CA GLU A 192 -12.33 6.23 -5.29
C GLU A 192 -12.53 6.69 -6.73
N ALA A 193 -11.86 6.07 -7.70
CA ALA A 193 -11.95 6.42 -9.11
C ALA A 193 -13.37 6.31 -9.69
N ARG A 194 -14.26 5.57 -9.03
CA ARG A 194 -15.67 5.38 -9.45
C ARG A 194 -16.61 6.46 -8.93
N HIS A 195 -16.14 7.32 -8.05
CA HIS A 195 -16.96 8.29 -7.32
C HIS A 195 -16.49 9.72 -7.53
N THR A 196 -17.40 10.65 -7.42
CA THR A 196 -17.10 12.08 -7.36
C THR A 196 -16.88 12.48 -5.92
N VAL A 197 -15.67 12.93 -5.60
CA VAL A 197 -15.23 13.21 -4.24
C VAL A 197 -14.94 14.69 -4.06
N ALA A 198 -15.64 15.33 -3.13
CA ALA A 198 -15.38 16.72 -2.74
C ALA A 198 -14.09 16.82 -1.90
N GLN A 199 -13.41 17.95 -2.01
CA GLN A 199 -12.25 18.26 -1.17
C GLN A 199 -12.65 18.48 0.29
N ALA A 200 -11.73 18.23 1.22
CA ALA A 200 -11.98 18.37 2.65
C ALA A 200 -12.23 19.82 3.10
N ASN A 201 -11.70 20.80 2.36
CA ASN A 201 -11.84 22.23 2.63
C ASN A 201 -13.08 22.88 2.00
N ALA A 202 -13.96 22.09 1.36
CA ALA A 202 -15.19 22.60 0.79
C ALA A 202 -16.08 23.25 1.89
N PRO A 203 -16.58 24.49 1.67
CA PRO A 203 -17.33 25.20 2.69
C PRO A 203 -18.67 24.52 2.97
N LEU A 204 -18.89 24.17 4.23
CA LEU A 204 -20.14 23.61 4.73
C LEU A 204 -20.90 24.61 5.58
N ASP A 205 -22.22 24.51 5.60
CA ASP A 205 -23.07 25.27 6.51
C ASP A 205 -23.16 24.57 7.90
N ALA A 206 -23.87 25.20 8.84
CA ALA A 206 -24.08 24.65 10.18
C ALA A 206 -24.84 23.29 10.20
N LYS A 207 -25.41 22.89 9.08
CA LYS A 207 -26.15 21.64 8.90
C LYS A 207 -25.37 20.62 8.07
N ASN A 208 -24.05 20.81 7.89
CA ASN A 208 -23.18 19.97 7.07
C ASN A 208 -23.59 19.87 5.58
N ARG A 209 -24.20 20.91 5.02
CA ARG A 209 -24.51 21.01 3.59
C ARG A 209 -23.48 21.89 2.89
N PHE A 210 -23.17 21.55 1.64
CA PHE A 210 -22.33 22.42 0.81
C PHE A 210 -22.98 23.79 0.62
N GLN A 211 -22.25 24.87 0.92
CA GLN A 211 -22.73 26.24 0.77
C GLN A 211 -22.86 26.62 -0.71
N ASN A 212 -21.90 26.20 -1.51
CA ASN A 212 -21.85 26.51 -2.93
C ASN A 212 -22.63 25.48 -3.74
N GLU A 213 -23.20 25.91 -4.85
CA GLU A 213 -23.89 25.02 -5.80
C GLU A 213 -22.89 24.21 -6.63
N LEU A 214 -21.74 24.81 -6.95
CA LEU A 214 -20.60 24.16 -7.58
C LEU A 214 -19.49 24.02 -6.54
N VAL A 215 -18.95 22.82 -6.41
CA VAL A 215 -17.94 22.43 -5.44
C VAL A 215 -16.73 21.85 -6.16
N ASP A 216 -15.54 22.18 -5.67
CA ASP A 216 -14.30 21.61 -6.15
C ASP A 216 -14.26 20.11 -5.78
N CYS A 217 -14.23 19.28 -6.81
CA CYS A 217 -14.27 17.82 -6.69
C CYS A 217 -13.14 17.19 -7.47
N ARG A 218 -12.98 15.92 -7.21
CA ARG A 218 -12.08 15.04 -7.92
C ARG A 218 -12.84 13.80 -8.39
N ALA A 219 -12.67 13.44 -9.65
CA ALA A 219 -13.18 12.19 -10.20
C ALA A 219 -12.14 11.59 -11.13
N ASN A 220 -11.88 10.30 -10.99
CA ASN A 220 -10.90 9.54 -11.79
C ASN A 220 -9.50 10.18 -11.88
N GLY A 221 -9.05 10.85 -10.80
CA GLY A 221 -7.76 11.52 -10.75
C GLY A 221 -7.74 12.98 -11.21
N ASP A 222 -8.76 13.45 -11.92
CA ASP A 222 -8.87 14.81 -12.45
C ASP A 222 -9.66 15.73 -11.49
N TYR A 223 -9.30 17.01 -11.51
CA TYR A 223 -10.04 18.06 -10.79
C TYR A 223 -11.17 18.60 -11.66
N LEU A 224 -12.35 18.69 -11.08
CA LEU A 224 -13.53 19.22 -11.74
C LEU A 224 -14.43 19.99 -10.77
N LEU A 225 -15.26 20.87 -11.29
CA LEU A 225 -16.36 21.49 -10.56
C LEU A 225 -17.62 20.65 -10.76
N ALA A 226 -18.15 20.09 -9.66
CA ALA A 226 -19.37 19.30 -9.68
C ALA A 226 -20.52 19.98 -8.96
N GLN A 227 -21.75 19.72 -9.38
CA GLN A 227 -22.91 20.14 -8.63
C GLN A 227 -23.03 19.34 -7.34
N ARG A 228 -23.48 19.98 -6.25
CA ARG A 228 -23.63 19.34 -4.94
C ARG A 228 -24.47 18.06 -4.94
N SER A 229 -25.38 17.90 -5.90
CA SER A 229 -26.20 16.69 -6.07
C SER A 229 -25.46 15.51 -6.71
N GLN A 230 -24.30 15.77 -7.34
CA GLN A 230 -23.49 14.78 -8.04
C GLN A 230 -22.31 14.27 -7.18
N ILE A 231 -22.20 14.77 -5.96
CA ILE A 231 -21.11 14.43 -5.05
C ILE A 231 -21.49 13.20 -4.23
N ASP A 232 -20.71 12.14 -4.32
CA ASP A 232 -20.92 10.90 -3.59
C ASP A 232 -20.25 10.90 -2.22
N PHE A 233 -19.06 11.47 -2.15
CA PHE A 233 -18.23 11.49 -0.95
C PHE A 233 -17.52 12.82 -0.77
N MET A 234 -17.12 13.09 0.45
CA MET A 234 -16.23 14.18 0.83
C MET A 234 -15.05 13.59 1.62
N ARG A 235 -13.85 14.12 1.43
CA ARG A 235 -12.72 13.72 2.26
C ARG A 235 -13.00 14.04 3.72
N SER A 236 -12.66 13.10 4.59
CA SER A 236 -12.81 13.28 6.04
C SER A 236 -11.70 14.10 6.68
N GLU A 237 -10.60 14.35 5.95
CA GLU A 237 -9.43 15.08 6.44
C GLU A 237 -9.52 16.55 6.00
N GLU A 238 -9.34 17.45 6.94
CA GLU A 238 -9.36 18.90 6.69
C GLU A 238 -8.00 19.48 6.25
N HIS A 239 -7.00 18.61 6.04
CA HIS A 239 -5.64 19.07 5.91
C HIS A 239 -5.14 19.06 4.47
N THR A 240 -4.34 20.04 4.16
CA THR A 240 -3.54 20.11 2.94
C THR A 240 -2.55 18.95 2.89
N SER A 241 -1.96 18.69 1.73
CA SER A 241 -0.92 17.67 1.56
C SER A 241 0.22 17.76 2.56
N GLU A 242 0.50 18.96 3.09
CA GLU A 242 1.53 19.21 4.08
C GLU A 242 1.33 18.50 5.42
N LEU A 243 0.08 18.18 5.78
CA LEU A 243 -0.26 17.52 7.04
C LEU A 243 -0.54 16.01 6.90
N GLN A 244 -0.21 15.44 5.77
CA GLN A 244 -0.40 14.00 5.55
C GLN A 244 0.67 13.14 6.24
N SER A 245 1.77 13.74 6.66
CA SER A 245 2.83 13.08 7.43
C SER A 245 2.72 13.40 8.93
N PRO A 246 2.93 12.42 9.83
CA PRO A 246 3.03 12.66 11.26
C PRO A 246 4.08 13.71 11.65
N CYS A 247 5.19 13.80 10.92
CA CYS A 247 6.24 14.79 11.15
C CYS A 247 5.73 16.23 10.98
N ASN A 248 4.87 16.46 10.00
CA ASN A 248 4.33 17.79 9.74
C ASN A 248 3.31 18.23 10.81
N LEU A 249 2.65 17.29 11.49
CA LEU A 249 1.78 17.60 12.62
C LEU A 249 2.56 18.17 13.81
N VAL A 250 3.78 17.69 14.05
CA VAL A 250 4.62 18.19 15.15
C VAL A 250 5.17 19.57 14.86
N CYS A 251 5.59 19.86 13.63
CA CYS A 251 6.10 21.17 13.24
C CYS A 251 5.06 22.31 13.38
N ARG A 252 3.76 21.98 13.43
CA ARG A 252 2.70 22.98 13.70
C ARG A 252 2.30 23.11 15.16
N LEU A 253 2.69 22.15 16.02
CA LEU A 253 2.42 22.19 17.45
C LEU A 253 3.56 22.79 18.28
N LEU A 254 4.71 23.03 17.64
CA LEU A 254 5.86 23.78 18.15
C LEU A 254 5.88 25.19 17.57
#